data_906be0276f6cecf25eee6b2beb823ac6
#
_entry.id   906be0276f6cecf25eee6b2beb823ac6
#
_cell.length_a   1.000
_cell.length_b   1.000
_cell.length_c   1.000
_cell.angle_alpha   90.00
_cell.angle_beta   90.00
_cell.angle_gamma   90.00
#
_symmetry.space_group_name_H-M   'P 1'
#
loop_
_entity.id
_entity.type
_entity.pdbx_description
1 polymer ?
#
loop_
_entity_poly.entity_id
_entity_poly.type
_entity_poly.pdbx_seq_one_letter_code
_entity_poly.pdbx_strand_id
1 'polypeptide(L)'
;QAIYTAAVIEGLTRAMPRGERPEAGLTYLGGLLHNFGYLVLAHVFPPHFSLICRHLEVNPHLAAPYVEQHLLGITREQIGSWLMRFWDMPEELATALRFQNDPHYSGSHSAYANLIYLAVNLLRQRGIGSGLAGEIPDSLLQRLEISREKAEEAVSKVLEAETALRELASQFHPAH
;
A
#
# COMPACT_ATOMS: atom_id res chain seq x y z
N GLN A 1 2.29 -2.87 -9.35
CA GLN A 1 1.43 -2.63 -8.17
C GLN A 1 1.80 -1.33 -7.45
N ALA A 2 3.07 -1.08 -7.14
CA ALA A 2 3.51 0.12 -6.41
C ALA A 2 3.10 1.43 -7.11
N ILE A 3 3.18 1.48 -8.44
CA ILE A 3 2.79 2.65 -9.24
C ILE A 3 1.28 2.90 -9.11
N TYR A 4 0.45 1.85 -9.15
CA TYR A 4 -1.00 1.97 -8.93
C TYR A 4 -1.32 2.49 -7.54
N THR A 5 -0.66 1.94 -6.54
CA THR A 5 -0.84 2.38 -5.14
C THR A 5 -0.49 3.85 -4.99
N ALA A 6 0.64 4.29 -5.53
CA ALA A 6 1.06 5.68 -5.49
C ALA A 6 0.08 6.61 -6.22
N ALA A 7 -0.41 6.20 -7.39
CA ALA A 7 -1.39 6.99 -8.15
C ALA A 7 -2.75 7.08 -7.44
N VAL A 8 -3.22 6.00 -6.82
CA VAL A 8 -4.45 6.01 -6.03
C VAL A 8 -4.29 6.91 -4.80
N ILE A 9 -3.17 6.83 -4.10
CA ILE A 9 -2.86 7.72 -2.95
C ILE A 9 -2.90 9.19 -3.38
N GLU A 10 -2.34 9.52 -4.53
CA GLU A 10 -2.39 10.88 -5.06
C GLU A 10 -3.83 11.36 -5.29
N GLY A 11 -4.67 10.51 -5.87
CA GLY A 11 -6.10 10.80 -6.05
C GLY A 11 -6.84 10.95 -4.73
N LEU A 12 -6.57 10.08 -3.75
CA LEU A 12 -7.15 10.15 -2.41
C LEU A 12 -6.72 11.42 -1.67
N THR A 13 -5.46 11.80 -1.78
CA THR A 13 -4.93 13.02 -1.16
C THR A 13 -5.64 14.27 -1.71
N ARG A 14 -5.92 14.30 -3.01
CA ARG A 14 -6.68 15.39 -3.63
C ARG A 14 -8.14 15.44 -3.14
N ALA A 15 -8.72 14.30 -2.77
CA ALA A 15 -10.06 14.23 -2.21
C ALA A 15 -10.15 14.72 -0.76
N MET A 16 -9.03 14.81 -0.06
CA MET A 16 -8.97 15.37 1.30
C MET A 16 -9.15 16.89 1.29
N PRO A 17 -9.69 17.48 2.39
CA PRO A 17 -9.71 18.94 2.54
C PRO A 17 -8.31 19.53 2.45
N ARG A 18 -8.20 20.69 1.81
CA ARG A 18 -6.88 21.31 1.53
C ARG A 18 -6.00 21.54 2.76
N GLY A 19 -6.61 21.92 3.87
CA GLY A 19 -5.88 22.18 5.13
C GLY A 19 -5.39 20.92 5.84
N GLU A 20 -5.94 19.76 5.51
CA GLU A 20 -5.63 18.48 6.15
C GLU A 20 -4.74 17.56 5.30
N ARG A 21 -4.39 18.00 4.10
CA ARG A 21 -3.58 17.20 3.19
C ARG A 21 -2.16 17.02 3.70
N PRO A 22 -1.67 15.76 3.80
CA PRO A 22 -0.25 15.51 4.02
C PRO A 22 0.57 15.94 2.80
N GLU A 23 1.88 15.98 2.96
CA GLU A 23 2.79 16.38 1.89
C GLU A 23 2.72 15.41 0.70
N ALA A 24 2.33 15.92 -0.46
CA ALA A 24 2.05 15.10 -1.66
C ALA A 24 3.26 14.27 -2.12
N GLY A 25 4.47 14.83 -2.07
CA GLY A 25 5.69 14.11 -2.43
C GLY A 25 5.96 12.92 -1.52
N LEU A 26 5.75 13.08 -0.22
CA LEU A 26 5.94 12.00 0.76
C LEU A 26 4.84 10.95 0.66
N THR A 27 3.59 11.32 0.42
CA THR A 27 2.51 10.35 0.24
C THR A 27 2.72 9.48 -1.01
N TYR A 28 3.13 10.10 -2.11
CA TYR A 28 3.44 9.39 -3.34
C TYR A 28 4.61 8.43 -3.16
N LEU A 29 5.69 8.90 -2.55
CA LEU A 29 6.86 8.08 -2.24
C LEU A 29 6.52 6.93 -1.29
N GLY A 30 5.67 7.17 -0.28
CA GLY A 30 5.15 6.12 0.59
C GLY A 30 4.42 5.03 -0.17
N GLY A 31 3.61 5.40 -1.14
CA GLY A 31 2.93 4.46 -2.05
C GLY A 31 3.89 3.64 -2.90
N LEU A 32 4.94 4.26 -3.43
CA LEU A 32 5.98 3.55 -4.19
C LEU A 32 6.79 2.58 -3.34
N LEU A 33 7.11 2.96 -2.11
CA LEU A 33 7.99 2.21 -1.21
C LEU A 33 7.25 1.28 -0.23
N HIS A 34 5.90 1.30 -0.21
CA HIS A 34 5.14 0.56 0.80
C HIS A 34 5.49 -0.93 0.87
N ASN A 35 5.85 -1.52 -0.26
CA ASN A 35 6.17 -2.94 -0.38
C ASN A 35 7.67 -3.25 -0.34
N PHE A 36 8.49 -2.27 0.06
CA PHE A 36 9.95 -2.41 0.04
C PHE A 36 10.43 -3.51 0.97
N GLY A 37 9.86 -3.64 2.17
CA GLY A 37 10.19 -4.73 3.09
C GLY A 37 9.93 -6.12 2.51
N TYR A 38 8.85 -6.29 1.75
CA TYR A 38 8.58 -7.52 1.01
C TYR A 38 9.67 -7.82 -0.02
N LEU A 39 10.11 -6.84 -0.79
CA LEU A 39 11.17 -7.01 -1.78
C LEU A 39 12.50 -7.40 -1.14
N VAL A 40 12.84 -6.77 -0.02
CA VAL A 40 14.04 -7.12 0.75
C VAL A 40 13.95 -8.56 1.25
N LEU A 41 12.83 -8.96 1.83
CA LEU A 41 12.61 -10.32 2.32
C LEU A 41 12.76 -11.35 1.20
N ALA A 42 12.17 -11.08 0.04
CA ALA A 42 12.20 -11.98 -1.12
C ALA A 42 13.61 -12.12 -1.73
N HIS A 43 14.37 -11.04 -1.80
CA HIS A 43 15.64 -11.00 -2.52
C HIS A 43 16.87 -11.23 -1.61
N VAL A 44 16.79 -10.82 -0.35
CA VAL A 44 17.91 -10.95 0.61
C VAL A 44 17.80 -12.23 1.43
N PHE A 45 16.57 -12.68 1.71
CA PHE A 45 16.31 -13.89 2.51
C PHE A 45 15.44 -14.91 1.76
N PRO A 46 15.85 -15.40 0.56
CA PRO A 46 15.02 -16.28 -0.26
C PRO A 46 14.52 -17.55 0.44
N PRO A 47 15.32 -18.28 1.25
CA PRO A 47 14.84 -19.47 1.94
C PRO A 47 13.71 -19.17 2.93
N HIS A 48 13.84 -18.10 3.69
CA HIS A 48 12.83 -17.66 4.66
C HIS A 48 11.56 -17.21 3.94
N PHE A 49 11.72 -16.46 2.85
CA PHE A 49 10.60 -16.03 2.02
C PHE A 49 9.83 -17.22 1.44
N SER A 50 10.52 -18.23 0.92
CA SER A 50 9.90 -19.45 0.41
C SER A 50 9.14 -20.21 1.48
N LEU A 51 9.66 -20.27 2.70
CA LEU A 51 9.00 -20.90 3.84
C LEU A 51 7.71 -20.18 4.20
N ILE A 52 7.72 -18.85 4.21
CA ILE A 52 6.55 -18.02 4.47
C ILE A 52 5.48 -18.27 3.40
N CYS A 53 5.85 -18.25 2.12
CA CYS A 53 4.94 -18.50 1.01
C CYS A 53 4.25 -19.86 1.12
N ARG A 54 5.01 -20.91 1.41
CA ARG A 54 4.45 -22.27 1.61
C ARG A 54 3.46 -22.32 2.78
N HIS A 55 3.81 -21.63 3.87
CA HIS A 55 2.94 -21.57 5.05
C HIS A 55 1.62 -20.90 4.76
N LEU A 56 1.64 -19.80 3.99
CA LEU A 56 0.44 -19.08 3.57
C LEU A 56 -0.39 -19.87 2.56
N GLU A 57 0.25 -20.60 1.65
CA GLU A 57 -0.45 -21.48 0.70
C GLU A 57 -1.26 -22.57 1.40
N VAL A 58 -0.68 -23.17 2.44
CA VAL A 58 -1.33 -24.23 3.22
C VAL A 58 -2.36 -23.66 4.21
N ASN A 59 -2.19 -22.42 4.64
CA ASN A 59 -3.04 -21.75 5.61
C ASN A 59 -3.55 -20.40 5.06
N PRO A 60 -4.41 -20.42 4.03
CA PRO A 60 -4.83 -19.18 3.36
C PRO A 60 -5.64 -18.21 4.23
N HIS A 61 -6.09 -18.67 5.40
CA HIS A 61 -6.79 -17.85 6.39
C HIS A 61 -5.86 -17.02 7.28
N LEU A 62 -4.55 -17.32 7.28
CA LEU A 62 -3.58 -16.58 8.07
C LEU A 62 -3.12 -15.32 7.34
N ALA A 63 -2.95 -14.23 8.09
CA ALA A 63 -2.37 -13.01 7.57
C ALA A 63 -0.83 -13.13 7.47
N ALA A 64 -0.24 -12.58 6.42
CA ALA A 64 1.21 -12.61 6.22
C ALA A 64 2.02 -12.07 7.42
N PRO A 65 1.65 -10.94 8.04
CA PRO A 65 2.39 -10.45 9.22
C PRO A 65 2.43 -11.44 10.39
N TYR A 66 1.36 -12.18 10.60
CA TYR A 66 1.31 -13.21 11.65
C TYR A 66 2.33 -14.33 11.37
N VAL A 67 2.37 -14.83 10.14
CA VAL A 67 3.29 -15.89 9.73
C VAL A 67 4.74 -15.41 9.80
N GLU A 68 5.01 -14.20 9.34
CA GLU A 68 6.35 -13.58 9.40
C GLU A 68 6.81 -13.42 10.86
N GLN A 69 5.96 -12.89 11.72
CA GLN A 69 6.27 -12.73 13.14
C GLN A 69 6.57 -14.07 13.81
N HIS A 70 5.83 -15.11 13.47
CA HIS A 70 5.99 -16.45 14.04
C HIS A 70 7.28 -17.11 13.54
N LEU A 71 7.61 -17.02 12.25
CA LEU A 71 8.75 -17.71 11.65
C LEU A 71 10.05 -16.92 11.73
N LEU A 72 9.99 -15.60 11.67
CA LEU A 72 11.16 -14.72 11.62
C LEU A 72 11.34 -13.85 12.86
N GLY A 73 10.30 -13.65 13.66
CA GLY A 73 10.31 -12.68 14.76
C GLY A 73 10.24 -11.22 14.30
N ILE A 74 10.06 -10.96 13.01
CA ILE A 74 9.94 -9.63 12.43
C ILE A 74 9.02 -9.66 11.21
N THR A 75 8.26 -8.58 10.99
CA THR A 75 7.38 -8.43 9.83
C THR A 75 8.07 -7.66 8.70
N ARG A 76 7.55 -7.79 7.46
CA ARG A 76 8.02 -7.00 6.32
C ARG A 76 7.84 -5.51 6.52
N GLU A 77 6.78 -5.09 7.22
CA GLU A 77 6.52 -3.70 7.56
C GLU A 77 7.60 -3.14 8.49
N GLN A 78 8.03 -3.92 9.46
CA GLN A 78 9.13 -3.54 10.36
C GLN A 78 10.46 -3.42 9.60
N ILE A 79 10.73 -4.32 8.67
CA ILE A 79 11.93 -4.27 7.82
C ILE A 79 11.92 -2.98 6.99
N GLY A 80 10.83 -2.69 6.31
CA GLY A 80 10.69 -1.48 5.49
C GLY A 80 10.85 -0.21 6.31
N SER A 81 10.19 -0.11 7.44
CA SER A 81 10.29 1.03 8.36
C SER A 81 11.71 1.22 8.89
N TRP A 82 12.34 0.14 9.31
CA TRP A 82 13.72 0.18 9.80
C TRP A 82 14.69 0.70 8.74
N LEU A 83 14.55 0.26 7.49
CA LEU A 83 15.38 0.72 6.38
C LEU A 83 15.17 2.21 6.08
N MET A 84 13.94 2.72 6.17
CA MET A 84 13.68 4.14 6.01
C MET A 84 14.44 4.97 7.06
N ARG A 85 14.44 4.54 8.30
CA ARG A 85 15.20 5.19 9.37
C ARG A 85 16.71 5.05 9.18
N PHE A 86 17.17 3.90 8.76
CA PHE A 86 18.59 3.65 8.51
C PHE A 86 19.14 4.57 7.40
N TRP A 87 18.33 4.90 6.41
CA TRP A 87 18.70 5.82 5.34
C TRP A 87 18.33 7.28 5.60
N ASP A 88 18.02 7.63 6.84
CA ASP A 88 17.62 8.98 7.24
C ASP A 88 16.47 9.57 6.39
N MET A 89 15.56 8.72 5.96
CA MET A 89 14.34 9.17 5.28
C MET A 89 13.39 9.84 6.30
N PRO A 90 12.50 10.73 5.83
CA PRO A 90 11.54 11.39 6.72
C PRO A 90 10.76 10.40 7.60
N GLU A 91 10.51 10.78 8.86
CA GLU A 91 9.81 9.92 9.83
C GLU A 91 8.39 9.56 9.37
N GLU A 92 7.76 10.42 8.57
CA GLU A 92 6.47 10.16 7.94
C GLU A 92 6.48 8.88 7.10
N LEU A 93 7.57 8.63 6.36
CA LEU A 93 7.73 7.41 5.56
C LEU A 93 7.95 6.18 6.42
N ALA A 94 8.83 6.26 7.43
CA ALA A 94 9.06 5.17 8.35
C ALA A 94 7.77 4.75 9.07
N THR A 95 7.01 5.72 9.54
CA THR A 95 5.71 5.52 10.20
C THR A 95 4.69 4.94 9.23
N ALA A 96 4.60 5.47 8.01
CA ALA A 96 3.69 4.97 6.99
C ALA A 96 3.93 3.49 6.69
N LEU A 97 5.18 3.08 6.49
CA LEU A 97 5.52 1.70 6.21
C LEU A 97 5.26 0.79 7.42
N ARG A 98 5.54 1.27 8.63
CA ARG A 98 5.36 0.50 9.87
C ARG A 98 3.90 0.15 10.14
N PHE A 99 2.99 1.12 9.93
CA PHE A 99 1.58 1.03 10.31
C PHE A 99 0.62 0.90 9.12
N GLN A 100 1.13 0.64 7.94
CA GLN A 100 0.33 0.56 6.71
C GLN A 100 -0.77 -0.51 6.73
N ASN A 101 -0.65 -1.54 7.56
CA ASN A 101 -1.62 -2.62 7.68
C ASN A 101 -2.55 -2.48 8.90
N ASP A 102 -2.42 -1.42 9.66
CA ASP A 102 -3.28 -1.14 10.80
C ASP A 102 -4.32 -0.06 10.47
N PRO A 103 -5.59 -0.45 10.17
CA PRO A 103 -6.63 0.52 9.82
C PRO A 103 -7.07 1.40 10.99
N HIS A 104 -6.66 1.08 12.20
CA HIS A 104 -7.01 1.81 13.42
C HIS A 104 -5.87 2.70 13.92
N TYR A 105 -4.74 2.72 13.23
CA TYR A 105 -3.64 3.58 13.63
C TYR A 105 -4.02 5.06 13.52
N SER A 106 -3.94 5.76 14.64
CA SER A 106 -4.31 7.18 14.78
C SER A 106 -3.24 8.03 15.45
N GLY A 107 -2.01 7.51 15.54
CA GLY A 107 -0.87 8.22 16.14
C GLY A 107 -0.25 9.25 15.21
N SER A 108 0.99 9.65 15.50
CA SER A 108 1.74 10.60 14.67
C SER A 108 1.82 10.14 13.22
N HIS A 109 1.65 11.08 12.29
CA HIS A 109 1.72 10.81 10.84
C HIS A 109 0.73 9.75 10.34
N SER A 110 -0.39 9.56 11.05
CA SER A 110 -1.38 8.52 10.72
C SER A 110 -1.97 8.66 9.32
N ALA A 111 -2.08 9.87 8.80
CA ALA A 111 -2.62 10.10 7.45
C ALA A 111 -1.82 9.35 6.38
N TYR A 112 -0.50 9.30 6.48
CA TYR A 112 0.36 8.58 5.54
C TYR A 112 0.11 7.08 5.57
N ALA A 113 0.06 6.47 6.75
CA ALA A 113 -0.23 5.05 6.93
C ALA A 113 -1.65 4.69 6.49
N ASN A 114 -2.63 5.49 6.87
CA ASN A 114 -4.03 5.28 6.52
C ASN A 114 -4.29 5.40 5.02
N LEU A 115 -3.61 6.31 4.32
CA LEU A 115 -3.70 6.44 2.87
C LEU A 115 -3.17 5.20 2.16
N ILE A 116 -2.05 4.64 2.62
CA ILE A 116 -1.52 3.39 2.06
C ILE A 116 -2.50 2.25 2.28
N TYR A 117 -3.01 2.08 3.50
CA TYR A 117 -4.00 1.05 3.81
C TYR A 117 -5.22 1.16 2.91
N LEU A 118 -5.78 2.34 2.79
CA LEU A 118 -6.96 2.59 1.97
C LEU A 118 -6.70 2.27 0.50
N ALA A 119 -5.62 2.79 -0.07
CA ALA A 119 -5.27 2.56 -1.48
C ALA A 119 -5.05 1.08 -1.79
N VAL A 120 -4.27 0.39 -0.97
CA VAL A 120 -3.97 -1.04 -1.16
C VAL A 120 -5.25 -1.88 -1.12
N ASN A 121 -6.13 -1.62 -0.16
CA ASN A 121 -7.35 -2.42 -0.01
C ASN A 121 -8.43 -2.07 -1.05
N LEU A 122 -8.53 -0.82 -1.48
CA LEU A 122 -9.38 -0.46 -2.64
C LEU A 122 -8.92 -1.16 -3.92
N LEU A 123 -7.62 -1.23 -4.16
CA LEU A 123 -7.05 -1.96 -5.30
C LEU A 123 -7.29 -3.47 -5.19
N ARG A 124 -7.14 -4.05 -4.00
CA ARG A 124 -7.44 -5.48 -3.76
C ARG A 124 -8.90 -5.82 -4.04
N GLN A 125 -9.83 -4.94 -3.70
CA GLN A 125 -11.25 -5.11 -4.05
C GLN A 125 -11.49 -5.18 -5.55
N ARG A 126 -10.58 -4.62 -6.35
CA ARG A 126 -10.60 -4.67 -7.82
C ARG A 126 -9.71 -5.78 -8.39
N GLY A 127 -9.22 -6.69 -7.55
CA GLY A 127 -8.35 -7.80 -7.97
C GLY A 127 -6.89 -7.40 -8.25
N ILE A 128 -6.47 -6.22 -7.80
CA ILE A 128 -5.10 -5.72 -7.99
C ILE A 128 -4.33 -5.82 -6.68
N GLY A 129 -3.23 -6.56 -6.71
CA GLY A 129 -2.38 -6.82 -5.56
C GLY A 129 -2.56 -8.23 -5.01
N SER A 130 -1.70 -8.59 -4.08
CA SER A 130 -1.71 -9.89 -3.42
C SER A 130 -2.53 -9.86 -2.13
N GLY A 131 -3.13 -10.98 -1.79
CA GLY A 131 -3.93 -11.15 -0.59
C GLY A 131 -5.37 -10.69 -0.74
N LEU A 132 -6.15 -10.95 0.30
CA LEU A 132 -7.55 -10.54 0.37
C LEU A 132 -7.65 -9.07 0.79
N ALA A 133 -8.68 -8.39 0.27
CA ALA A 133 -9.00 -7.04 0.71
C ALA A 133 -9.41 -7.06 2.19
N GLY A 134 -8.77 -6.22 2.99
CA GLY A 134 -9.16 -5.96 4.37
C GLY A 134 -10.38 -5.06 4.43
N GLU A 135 -11.04 -5.07 5.59
CA GLU A 135 -12.15 -4.15 5.85
C GLU A 135 -11.64 -2.71 5.89
N ILE A 136 -12.41 -1.80 5.31
CA ILE A 136 -12.16 -0.36 5.37
C ILE A 136 -13.15 0.22 6.38
N PRO A 137 -12.70 0.47 7.64
CA PRO A 137 -13.59 1.00 8.67
C PRO A 137 -13.99 2.45 8.37
N ASP A 138 -15.20 2.82 8.74
CA ASP A 138 -15.68 4.20 8.61
C ASP A 138 -14.82 5.18 9.40
N SER A 139 -14.26 4.75 10.53
CA SER A 139 -13.34 5.56 11.34
C SER A 139 -12.09 5.99 10.57
N LEU A 140 -11.54 5.15 9.70
CA LEU A 140 -10.41 5.50 8.85
C LEU A 140 -10.79 6.57 7.83
N LEU A 141 -11.92 6.42 7.18
CA LEU A 141 -12.44 7.41 6.23
C LEU A 141 -12.72 8.75 6.91
N GLN A 142 -13.26 8.72 8.14
CA GLN A 142 -13.49 9.93 8.94
C GLN A 142 -12.18 10.63 9.30
N ARG A 143 -11.14 9.89 9.70
CA ARG A 143 -9.83 10.49 10.00
C ARG A 143 -9.19 11.14 8.78
N LEU A 144 -9.38 10.57 7.60
CA LEU A 144 -8.87 11.13 6.35
C LEU A 144 -9.80 12.20 5.76
N GLU A 145 -11.01 12.34 6.30
CA GLU A 145 -12.05 13.22 5.79
C GLU A 145 -12.35 12.97 4.30
N ILE A 146 -12.38 11.70 3.92
CA ILE A 146 -12.71 11.22 2.57
C ILE A 146 -14.00 10.43 2.66
N SER A 147 -14.99 10.73 1.82
CA SER A 147 -16.19 9.90 1.68
C SER A 147 -15.84 8.60 0.94
N ARG A 148 -16.58 7.53 1.24
CA ARG A 148 -16.43 6.24 0.55
C ARG A 148 -16.60 6.39 -0.96
N GLU A 149 -17.56 7.21 -1.38
CA GLU A 149 -17.82 7.50 -2.78
C GLU A 149 -16.62 8.15 -3.49
N LYS A 150 -15.99 9.15 -2.87
CA LYS A 150 -14.78 9.79 -3.39
C LYS A 150 -13.59 8.85 -3.43
N ALA A 151 -13.48 7.96 -2.45
CA ALA A 151 -12.42 6.94 -2.43
C ALA A 151 -12.59 5.96 -3.61
N GLU A 152 -13.79 5.47 -3.84
CA GLU A 152 -14.10 4.60 -4.99
C GLU A 152 -13.87 5.32 -6.32
N GLU A 153 -14.25 6.57 -6.42
CA GLU A 153 -14.01 7.40 -7.60
C GLU A 153 -12.51 7.56 -7.91
N ALA A 154 -11.69 7.77 -6.89
CA ALA A 154 -10.24 7.90 -7.05
C ALA A 154 -9.61 6.64 -7.65
N VAL A 155 -9.99 5.45 -7.16
CA VAL A 155 -9.46 4.20 -7.70
C VAL A 155 -9.97 3.94 -9.12
N SER A 156 -11.23 4.26 -9.40
CA SER A 156 -11.81 4.10 -10.73
C SER A 156 -11.10 4.96 -11.77
N LYS A 157 -10.80 6.22 -11.45
CA LYS A 157 -10.07 7.14 -12.33
C LYS A 157 -8.67 6.63 -12.69
N VAL A 158 -7.96 6.06 -11.72
CA VAL A 158 -6.62 5.50 -11.96
C VAL A 158 -6.69 4.31 -12.92
N LEU A 159 -7.66 3.41 -12.72
CA LEU A 159 -7.83 2.24 -13.57
C LEU A 159 -8.29 2.60 -14.99
N GLU A 160 -9.15 3.59 -15.14
CA GLU A 160 -9.57 4.11 -16.44
C GLU A 160 -8.41 4.74 -17.19
N ALA A 161 -7.58 5.55 -16.53
CA ALA A 161 -6.39 6.15 -17.12
C ALA A 161 -5.38 5.10 -17.59
N GLU A 162 -5.20 4.03 -16.81
CA GLU A 162 -4.32 2.92 -17.21
C GLU A 162 -4.85 2.18 -18.44
N THR A 163 -6.14 1.89 -18.48
CA THR A 163 -6.77 1.25 -19.64
C THR A 163 -6.59 2.09 -20.91
N ALA A 164 -6.81 3.40 -20.81
CA ALA A 164 -6.60 4.33 -21.93
C ALA A 164 -5.15 4.34 -22.41
N LEU A 165 -4.18 4.31 -21.50
CA LEU A 165 -2.76 4.24 -21.84
C LEU A 165 -2.38 2.92 -22.54
N ARG A 166 -2.92 1.82 -22.10
CA ARG A 166 -2.72 0.50 -22.75
C ARG A 166 -3.29 0.48 -24.16
N GLU A 167 -4.47 1.02 -24.36
CA GLU A 167 -5.10 1.13 -25.69
C GLU A 167 -4.26 1.98 -26.63
N LEU A 168 -3.76 3.13 -26.18
CA LEU A 168 -2.86 3.96 -26.96
C LEU A 168 -1.56 3.22 -27.30
N ALA A 169 -0.94 2.54 -26.33
CA ALA A 169 0.28 1.79 -26.54
C ALA A 169 0.08 0.67 -27.58
N SER A 170 -1.06 0.00 -27.58
CA SER A 170 -1.39 -1.04 -28.56
C SER A 170 -1.51 -0.52 -29.99
N GLN A 171 -1.90 0.75 -30.18
CA GLN A 171 -1.98 1.38 -31.48
C GLN A 171 -0.58 1.68 -32.08
N PHE A 172 0.43 1.91 -31.24
CA PHE A 172 1.81 2.17 -31.65
C PHE A 172 2.67 0.93 -31.84
N HIS A 173 2.18 -0.24 -31.39
CA HIS A 173 2.83 -1.54 -31.57
C HIS A 173 1.87 -2.49 -32.26
N PRO A 174 1.62 -2.36 -33.58
CA PRO A 174 0.86 -3.36 -34.30
C PRO A 174 1.60 -4.68 -34.21
N ALA A 175 0.89 -5.71 -33.78
CA ALA A 175 1.41 -7.07 -33.68
C ALA A 175 1.98 -7.49 -35.06
N HIS A 176 3.27 -7.88 -35.07
CA HIS A 176 3.88 -8.57 -36.19
C HIS A 176 3.47 -10.04 -36.20
#